data_7b29863f53c70bb76056b85a8a79be60
#
_entry.id   7b29863f53c70bb76056b85a8a79be60
#
_cell.length_a   1.000
_cell.length_b   1.000
_cell.length_c   1.000
_cell.angle_alpha   90.00
_cell.angle_beta   90.00
_cell.angle_gamma   90.00
#
_symmetry.space_group_name_H-M   'P 1'
#
loop_
_entity.id
_entity.type
_entity.pdbx_description
1 polymer ?
#
loop_
_entity_poly.entity_id
_entity_poly.type
_entity_poly.pdbx_seq_one_letter_code
_entity_poly.pdbx_strand_id
1 'polypeptide(L)'
;MAFNNQELFNKLKFNAFMVWNKREFSRLFSHALVHGGWLHLIVNMYVLWMFGKAVETTFSDHVFFPKTYSYGKFLYVLMYVLAVPVASLPALFKQKNNHYYNSVGASGAVSAIVFTTILLAPDLPLGIILIPIQLPAYIFGILYLAYSYFMSKKDKGNIAHDAHFVGSVFGFIFPIFLNPGLIHNFIFQITH
;
A
#
# COMPACT_ATOMS: atom_id res chain seq x y z
N MET A 1 12.81 1.87 20.31
CA MET A 1 12.15 2.14 19.00
C MET A 1 13.24 2.55 18.01
N ALA A 2 13.06 2.25 16.72
CA ALA A 2 14.09 2.53 15.69
C ALA A 2 14.41 4.05 15.54
N PHE A 3 13.50 4.95 15.91
CA PHE A 3 13.76 6.40 15.92
C PHE A 3 14.94 6.82 16.81
N ASN A 4 15.21 6.10 17.91
CA ASN A 4 16.27 6.40 18.86
C ASN A 4 17.46 5.43 18.72
N ASN A 5 17.44 4.53 17.73
CA ASN A 5 18.49 3.56 17.48
C ASN A 5 18.82 3.56 15.98
N GLN A 6 19.85 4.35 15.63
CA GLN A 6 20.28 4.53 14.25
C GLN A 6 20.80 3.24 13.62
N GLU A 7 21.43 2.37 14.40
CA GLU A 7 21.92 1.08 13.91
C GLU A 7 20.76 0.17 13.51
N LEU A 8 19.77 0.02 14.39
CA LEU A 8 18.54 -0.74 14.08
C LEU A 8 17.81 -0.15 12.88
N PHE A 9 17.66 1.17 12.82
CA PHE A 9 17.04 1.86 11.68
C PHE A 9 17.78 1.53 10.37
N ASN A 10 19.10 1.60 10.35
CA ASN A 10 19.93 1.30 9.18
C ASN A 10 19.85 -0.19 8.78
N LYS A 11 19.68 -1.09 9.74
CA LYS A 11 19.51 -2.52 9.50
C LYS A 11 18.16 -2.84 8.87
N LEU A 12 17.09 -2.15 9.26
CA LEU A 12 15.71 -2.47 8.84
C LEU A 12 15.30 -1.74 7.56
N LYS A 13 15.83 -0.55 7.25
CA LYS A 13 15.44 0.23 6.06
C LYS A 13 15.69 -0.54 4.77
N PHE A 14 14.83 -0.33 3.78
CA PHE A 14 15.05 -0.83 2.44
C PHE A 14 16.27 -0.16 1.81
N ASN A 15 17.13 -0.95 1.22
CA ASN A 15 18.21 -0.52 0.36
C ASN A 15 18.35 -1.52 -0.79
N ALA A 16 18.08 -1.07 -2.01
CA ALA A 16 18.02 -1.92 -3.19
C ALA A 16 19.34 -2.65 -3.47
N PHE A 17 20.48 -1.96 -3.26
CA PHE A 17 21.81 -2.55 -3.44
C PHE A 17 22.05 -3.69 -2.43
N MET A 18 21.71 -3.50 -1.16
CA MET A 18 21.89 -4.53 -0.12
C MET A 18 21.00 -5.75 -0.40
N VAL A 19 19.75 -5.52 -0.83
CA VAL A 19 18.85 -6.62 -1.22
C VAL A 19 19.39 -7.40 -2.41
N TRP A 20 19.78 -6.69 -3.49
CA TRP A 20 20.16 -7.33 -4.74
C TRP A 20 21.55 -7.97 -4.70
N ASN A 21 22.55 -7.22 -4.23
CA ASN A 21 23.95 -7.63 -4.30
C ASN A 21 24.42 -8.36 -3.03
N LYS A 22 23.87 -8.03 -1.86
CA LYS A 22 24.24 -8.65 -0.57
C LYS A 22 23.25 -9.70 -0.09
N ARG A 23 22.15 -9.92 -0.85
CA ARG A 23 21.11 -10.89 -0.54
C ARG A 23 20.39 -10.66 0.80
N GLU A 24 20.33 -9.42 1.26
CA GLU A 24 19.63 -9.06 2.49
C GLU A 24 18.12 -8.95 2.26
N PHE A 25 17.47 -10.06 1.87
CA PHE A 25 16.06 -10.11 1.49
C PHE A 25 15.08 -9.70 2.62
N SER A 26 15.49 -9.81 3.87
CA SER A 26 14.68 -9.34 5.00
C SER A 26 14.30 -7.86 4.88
N ARG A 27 15.12 -7.05 4.22
CA ARG A 27 14.86 -5.60 3.98
C ARG A 27 13.64 -5.36 3.10
N LEU A 28 13.21 -6.35 2.30
CA LEU A 28 11.98 -6.27 1.52
C LEU A 28 10.72 -6.20 2.40
N PHE A 29 10.82 -6.64 3.65
CA PHE A 29 9.71 -6.63 4.62
C PHE A 29 9.96 -5.67 5.77
N SER A 30 11.19 -5.66 6.30
CA SER A 30 11.51 -4.94 7.54
C SER A 30 11.40 -3.42 7.40
N HIS A 31 11.53 -2.86 6.19
CA HIS A 31 11.39 -1.43 5.96
C HIS A 31 10.01 -0.88 6.33
N ALA A 32 8.97 -1.72 6.27
CA ALA A 32 7.63 -1.34 6.68
C ALA A 32 7.49 -1.09 8.19
N LEU A 33 8.42 -1.61 9.00
CA LEU A 33 8.45 -1.42 10.46
C LEU A 33 9.14 -0.13 10.91
N VAL A 34 9.81 0.57 10.00
CA VAL A 34 10.52 1.82 10.28
C VAL A 34 9.97 2.96 9.42
N HIS A 35 9.94 4.16 9.96
CA HIS A 35 9.36 5.34 9.33
C HIS A 35 10.32 6.54 9.41
N GLY A 36 10.20 7.47 8.47
CA GLY A 36 11.07 8.65 8.39
C GLY A 36 10.81 9.73 9.45
N GLY A 37 9.78 9.55 10.30
CA GLY A 37 9.40 10.45 11.39
C GLY A 37 8.05 10.10 11.98
N TRP A 38 7.71 10.75 13.09
CA TRP A 38 6.46 10.50 13.82
C TRP A 38 5.22 10.77 12.97
N LEU A 39 5.19 11.87 12.23
CA LEU A 39 4.05 12.19 11.37
C LEU A 39 3.85 11.11 10.31
N HIS A 40 4.92 10.63 9.69
CA HIS A 40 4.87 9.56 8.71
C HIS A 40 4.30 8.25 9.31
N LEU A 41 4.72 7.90 10.52
CA LEU A 41 4.17 6.75 11.25
C LEU A 41 2.68 6.94 11.57
N ILE A 42 2.32 8.08 12.17
CA ILE A 42 0.93 8.36 12.59
C ILE A 42 -0.02 8.32 11.39
N VAL A 43 0.33 8.97 10.28
CA VAL A 43 -0.50 8.97 9.08
C VAL A 43 -0.67 7.55 8.52
N ASN A 44 0.40 6.77 8.41
CA ASN A 44 0.31 5.37 7.96
C ASN A 44 -0.60 4.53 8.86
N MET A 45 -0.44 4.64 10.18
CA MET A 45 -1.23 3.86 11.14
C MET A 45 -2.70 4.31 11.16
N TYR A 46 -2.95 5.61 11.05
CA TYR A 46 -4.30 6.14 10.99
C TYR A 46 -5.05 5.66 9.74
N VAL A 47 -4.42 5.75 8.56
CA VAL A 47 -5.01 5.29 7.29
C VAL A 47 -5.21 3.77 7.32
N LEU A 48 -4.23 3.02 7.81
CA LEU A 48 -4.34 1.57 7.96
C LEU A 48 -5.47 1.18 8.91
N TRP A 49 -5.62 1.87 10.03
CA TRP A 49 -6.71 1.62 10.98
C TRP A 49 -8.08 1.93 10.37
N MET A 50 -8.21 3.07 9.69
CA MET A 50 -9.48 3.56 9.13
C MET A 50 -9.98 2.64 8.00
N PHE A 51 -9.12 2.31 7.04
CA PHE A 51 -9.50 1.49 5.88
C PHE A 51 -9.30 -0.01 6.13
N GLY A 52 -8.29 -0.38 6.90
CA GLY A 52 -7.93 -1.78 7.12
C GLY A 52 -9.03 -2.56 7.84
N LYS A 53 -9.72 -1.93 8.81
CA LYS A 53 -10.84 -2.57 9.49
C LYS A 53 -12.00 -2.87 8.53
N ALA A 54 -12.32 -1.95 7.63
CA ALA A 54 -13.38 -2.14 6.64
C ALA A 54 -13.04 -3.30 5.68
N VAL A 55 -11.80 -3.32 5.17
CA VAL A 55 -11.32 -4.40 4.28
C VAL A 55 -11.30 -5.75 5.00
N GLU A 56 -10.79 -5.81 6.24
CA GLU A 56 -10.80 -7.05 7.04
C GLU A 56 -12.20 -7.59 7.22
N THR A 57 -13.15 -6.72 7.56
CA THR A 57 -14.56 -7.12 7.74
C THR A 57 -15.15 -7.66 6.44
N THR A 58 -14.97 -6.94 5.31
CA THR A 58 -15.49 -7.35 4.01
C THR A 58 -14.85 -8.66 3.51
N PHE A 59 -13.56 -8.87 3.74
CA PHE A 59 -12.89 -10.13 3.41
C PHE A 59 -13.41 -11.30 4.24
N SER A 60 -13.85 -11.03 5.46
CA SER A 60 -14.43 -12.01 6.37
C SER A 60 -15.92 -12.25 6.12
N ASP A 61 -16.57 -11.43 5.26
CA ASP A 61 -17.96 -11.57 4.87
C ASP A 61 -18.14 -12.75 3.92
N HIS A 62 -19.11 -13.61 4.23
CA HIS A 62 -19.44 -14.78 3.43
C HIS A 62 -19.95 -14.44 2.02
N VAL A 63 -20.42 -13.23 1.79
CA VAL A 63 -20.92 -12.77 0.49
C VAL A 63 -19.79 -12.67 -0.53
N PHE A 64 -18.63 -12.12 -0.14
CA PHE A 64 -17.49 -11.96 -1.04
C PHE A 64 -16.53 -13.15 -1.02
N PHE A 65 -16.31 -13.73 0.15
CA PHE A 65 -15.41 -14.87 0.35
C PHE A 65 -16.13 -15.95 1.16
N PRO A 66 -16.97 -16.82 0.51
CA PRO A 66 -17.87 -17.76 1.18
C PRO A 66 -17.11 -18.92 1.87
N LYS A 67 -16.15 -18.56 2.69
CA LYS A 67 -15.37 -19.47 3.55
C LYS A 67 -15.47 -18.99 5.00
N THR A 68 -14.76 -19.61 5.89
CA THR A 68 -14.81 -19.23 7.30
C THR A 68 -14.27 -17.83 7.54
N TYR A 69 -14.78 -17.15 8.56
CA TYR A 69 -14.30 -15.84 9.02
C TYR A 69 -12.76 -15.77 9.17
N SER A 70 -12.15 -16.85 9.72
CA SER A 70 -10.69 -16.94 9.85
C SER A 70 -9.96 -16.93 8.50
N TYR A 71 -10.57 -17.49 7.45
CA TYR A 71 -9.98 -17.49 6.11
C TYR A 71 -9.94 -16.08 5.52
N GLY A 72 -11.00 -15.29 5.68
CA GLY A 72 -11.03 -13.89 5.23
C GLY A 72 -9.97 -13.05 5.92
N LYS A 73 -9.79 -13.19 7.24
CA LYS A 73 -8.70 -12.54 7.98
C LYS A 73 -7.32 -12.95 7.47
N PHE A 74 -7.12 -14.23 7.22
CA PHE A 74 -5.87 -14.72 6.63
C PHE A 74 -5.57 -14.06 5.29
N LEU A 75 -6.56 -13.97 4.39
CA LEU A 75 -6.39 -13.33 3.09
C LEU A 75 -6.09 -11.82 3.21
N TYR A 76 -6.72 -11.12 4.15
CA TYR A 76 -6.42 -9.74 4.46
C TYR A 76 -4.96 -9.55 4.89
N VAL A 77 -4.50 -10.35 5.87
CA VAL A 77 -3.11 -10.30 6.35
C VAL A 77 -2.14 -10.69 5.23
N LEU A 78 -2.46 -11.73 4.47
CA LEU A 78 -1.64 -12.17 3.33
C LEU A 78 -1.48 -11.06 2.29
N MET A 79 -2.59 -10.40 1.91
CA MET A 79 -2.55 -9.26 0.98
C MET A 79 -1.65 -8.15 1.50
N TYR A 80 -1.80 -7.74 2.76
CA TYR A 80 -0.98 -6.68 3.36
C TYR A 80 0.50 -7.05 3.37
N VAL A 81 0.84 -8.26 3.81
CA VAL A 81 2.23 -8.74 3.88
C VAL A 81 2.85 -8.85 2.48
N LEU A 82 2.10 -9.31 1.47
CA LEU A 82 2.57 -9.37 0.09
C LEU A 82 2.70 -7.97 -0.55
N ALA A 83 1.84 -7.04 -0.20
CA ALA A 83 1.89 -5.67 -0.71
C ALA A 83 3.21 -4.97 -0.35
N VAL A 84 3.83 -5.27 0.81
CA VAL A 84 5.09 -4.66 1.25
C VAL A 84 6.23 -4.90 0.24
N PRO A 85 6.63 -6.14 -0.07
CA PRO A 85 7.69 -6.39 -1.05
C PRO A 85 7.27 -6.03 -2.48
N VAL A 86 6.02 -6.28 -2.88
CA VAL A 86 5.52 -5.97 -4.23
C VAL A 86 5.64 -4.47 -4.52
N ALA A 87 5.24 -3.61 -3.59
CA ALA A 87 5.38 -2.17 -3.72
C ALA A 87 6.84 -1.72 -3.88
N SER A 88 7.79 -2.47 -3.32
CA SER A 88 9.23 -2.14 -3.38
C SER A 88 9.91 -2.62 -4.67
N LEU A 89 9.28 -3.46 -5.50
CA LEU A 89 9.90 -4.03 -6.70
C LEU A 89 10.42 -2.98 -7.69
N PRO A 90 9.71 -1.89 -8.02
CA PRO A 90 10.24 -0.88 -8.92
C PRO A 90 11.54 -0.27 -8.43
N ALA A 91 11.59 0.09 -7.16
CA ALA A 91 12.80 0.63 -6.54
C ALA A 91 13.93 -0.40 -6.51
N LEU A 92 13.62 -1.69 -6.26
CA LEU A 92 14.59 -2.77 -6.28
C LEU A 92 15.30 -2.84 -7.64
N PHE A 93 14.55 -2.85 -8.74
CA PHE A 93 15.12 -2.98 -10.08
C PHE A 93 15.82 -1.71 -10.55
N LYS A 94 15.23 -0.52 -10.28
CA LYS A 94 15.82 0.76 -10.70
C LYS A 94 17.09 1.10 -9.92
N GLN A 95 17.14 0.79 -8.63
CA GLN A 95 18.16 1.28 -7.70
C GLN A 95 19.15 0.20 -7.24
N LYS A 96 19.14 -0.99 -7.86
CA LYS A 96 19.99 -2.13 -7.47
C LYS A 96 21.50 -1.86 -7.47
N ASN A 97 21.94 -0.87 -8.24
CA ASN A 97 23.35 -0.44 -8.31
C ASN A 97 23.61 0.85 -7.50
N ASN A 98 22.59 1.43 -6.86
CA ASN A 98 22.70 2.66 -6.10
C ASN A 98 22.82 2.37 -4.59
N HIS A 99 24.01 2.48 -4.04
CA HIS A 99 24.29 2.26 -2.61
C HIS A 99 23.59 3.27 -1.69
N TYR A 100 23.28 4.46 -2.20
CA TYR A 100 22.76 5.57 -1.41
C TYR A 100 21.24 5.60 -1.36
N TYR A 101 20.56 4.87 -2.25
CA TYR A 101 19.10 4.81 -2.26
C TYR A 101 18.57 4.02 -1.07
N ASN A 102 17.75 4.69 -0.27
CA ASN A 102 17.06 4.05 0.86
C ASN A 102 15.59 4.47 0.87
N SER A 103 14.71 3.58 1.32
CA SER A 103 13.32 3.92 1.62
C SER A 103 12.84 3.25 2.89
N VAL A 104 11.78 3.80 3.49
CA VAL A 104 11.18 3.34 4.74
C VAL A 104 9.68 3.57 4.72
N GLY A 105 8.97 2.82 5.54
CA GLY A 105 7.54 2.98 5.76
C GLY A 105 6.70 1.90 5.10
N ALA A 106 5.49 1.74 5.63
CA ALA A 106 4.48 0.79 5.17
C ALA A 106 3.59 1.37 4.06
N SER A 107 3.85 2.60 3.59
CA SER A 107 2.90 3.39 2.79
C SER A 107 2.49 2.73 1.47
N GLY A 108 3.35 1.93 0.84
CA GLY A 108 2.98 1.13 -0.33
C GLY A 108 1.90 0.09 -0.01
N ALA A 109 2.05 -0.64 1.11
CA ALA A 109 1.04 -1.60 1.57
C ALA A 109 -0.23 -0.90 2.10
N VAL A 110 -0.08 0.26 2.73
CA VAL A 110 -1.24 1.10 3.14
C VAL A 110 -2.01 1.58 1.92
N SER A 111 -1.33 1.99 0.83
CA SER A 111 -1.96 2.33 -0.43
C SER A 111 -2.72 1.14 -1.03
N ALA A 112 -2.20 -0.09 -0.88
CA ALA A 112 -2.93 -1.29 -1.31
C ALA A 112 -4.27 -1.44 -0.57
N ILE A 113 -4.30 -1.23 0.76
CA ILE A 113 -5.53 -1.27 1.55
C ILE A 113 -6.53 -0.20 1.08
N VAL A 114 -6.07 1.03 0.85
CA VAL A 114 -6.93 2.11 0.33
C VAL A 114 -7.55 1.72 -1.01
N PHE A 115 -6.77 1.15 -1.93
CA PHE A 115 -7.26 0.77 -3.25
C PHE A 115 -8.15 -0.48 -3.24
N THR A 116 -7.94 -1.38 -2.28
CA THR A 116 -8.92 -2.43 -2.00
C THR A 116 -10.25 -1.83 -1.55
N THR A 117 -10.24 -0.81 -0.68
CA THR A 117 -11.47 -0.12 -0.27
C THR A 117 -12.14 0.56 -1.45
N ILE A 118 -11.40 1.21 -2.34
CA ILE A 118 -11.94 1.83 -3.56
C ILE A 118 -12.64 0.80 -4.46
N LEU A 119 -12.06 -0.40 -4.60
CA LEU A 119 -12.69 -1.50 -5.34
C LEU A 119 -14.01 -1.95 -4.70
N LEU A 120 -14.06 -2.03 -3.37
CA LEU A 120 -15.20 -2.56 -2.62
C LEU A 120 -16.33 -1.54 -2.44
N ALA A 121 -15.98 -0.25 -2.34
CA ALA A 121 -16.90 0.86 -2.11
C ALA A 121 -16.46 2.10 -2.92
N PRO A 122 -16.67 2.10 -4.25
CA PRO A 122 -16.17 3.16 -5.13
C PRO A 122 -16.81 4.53 -4.89
N ASP A 123 -18.02 4.57 -4.38
CA ASP A 123 -18.75 5.83 -4.11
C ASP A 123 -18.46 6.41 -2.72
N LEU A 124 -17.67 5.71 -1.90
CA LEU A 124 -17.30 6.22 -0.58
C LEU A 124 -16.67 7.63 -0.70
N PRO A 125 -17.17 8.64 0.03
CA PRO A 125 -16.59 9.98 -0.03
C PRO A 125 -15.19 9.97 0.60
N LEU A 126 -14.16 10.17 -0.21
CA LEU A 126 -12.78 10.30 0.21
C LEU A 126 -12.29 11.73 0.03
N GLY A 127 -11.49 12.19 0.97
CA GLY A 127 -10.87 13.51 0.94
C GLY A 127 -9.44 13.48 1.48
N ILE A 128 -8.74 14.58 1.26
CA ILE A 128 -7.42 14.81 1.84
C ILE A 128 -7.61 15.48 3.19
N ILE A 129 -6.92 14.99 4.21
CA ILE A 129 -6.93 15.61 5.56
C ILE A 129 -6.61 17.10 5.41
N LEU A 130 -7.42 17.95 6.05
CA LEU A 130 -7.37 19.42 6.04
C LEU A 130 -7.92 20.11 4.78
N ILE A 131 -8.36 19.38 3.75
CA ILE A 131 -9.02 19.94 2.57
C ILE A 131 -10.51 19.56 2.63
N PRO A 132 -11.45 20.51 2.73
CA PRO A 132 -12.87 20.23 2.89
C PRO A 132 -13.55 19.83 1.57
N ILE A 133 -12.83 19.11 0.72
CA ILE A 133 -13.33 18.58 -0.55
C ILE A 133 -13.31 17.07 -0.47
N GLN A 134 -14.47 16.47 -0.69
CA GLN A 134 -14.62 15.03 -0.79
C GLN A 134 -14.99 14.66 -2.23
N LEU A 135 -14.40 13.58 -2.71
CA LEU A 135 -14.68 13.02 -4.04
C LEU A 135 -15.08 11.56 -3.86
N PRO A 136 -15.90 10.99 -4.75
CA PRO A 136 -16.09 9.55 -4.82
C PRO A 136 -14.74 8.84 -4.87
N ALA A 137 -14.63 7.72 -4.15
CA ALA A 137 -13.36 7.01 -3.97
C ALA A 137 -12.72 6.61 -5.31
N TYR A 138 -13.51 6.24 -6.33
CA TYR A 138 -12.97 5.91 -7.65
C TYR A 138 -12.31 7.12 -8.34
N ILE A 139 -12.88 8.32 -8.23
CA ILE A 139 -12.28 9.56 -8.77
C ILE A 139 -10.98 9.88 -8.00
N PHE A 140 -11.04 9.83 -6.66
CA PHE A 140 -9.86 10.01 -5.82
C PHE A 140 -8.74 9.04 -6.21
N GLY A 141 -9.08 7.76 -6.43
CA GLY A 141 -8.13 6.73 -6.86
C GLY A 141 -7.46 7.05 -8.20
N ILE A 142 -8.21 7.47 -9.21
CA ILE A 142 -7.67 7.85 -10.52
C ILE A 142 -6.69 9.03 -10.37
N LEU A 143 -7.08 10.07 -9.65
CA LEU A 143 -6.24 11.24 -9.41
C LEU A 143 -4.97 10.89 -8.64
N TYR A 144 -5.09 10.05 -7.61
CA TYR A 144 -3.95 9.57 -6.82
C TYR A 144 -2.97 8.73 -7.65
N LEU A 145 -3.47 7.82 -8.51
CA LEU A 145 -2.61 7.04 -9.41
C LEU A 145 -1.89 7.93 -10.41
N ALA A 146 -2.60 8.87 -11.03
CA ALA A 146 -2.00 9.83 -11.94
C ALA A 146 -0.90 10.64 -11.24
N TYR A 147 -1.19 11.20 -10.05
CA TYR A 147 -0.22 11.93 -9.25
C TYR A 147 1.02 11.07 -8.93
N SER A 148 0.80 9.86 -8.41
CA SER A 148 1.90 8.96 -8.03
C SER A 148 2.76 8.57 -9.25
N TYR A 149 2.14 8.33 -10.40
CA TYR A 149 2.85 8.01 -11.64
C TYR A 149 3.70 9.19 -12.14
N PHE A 150 3.14 10.40 -12.20
CA PHE A 150 3.90 11.58 -12.64
C PHE A 150 5.03 11.94 -11.67
N MET A 151 4.77 11.83 -10.37
CA MET A 151 5.78 12.11 -9.36
C MET A 151 6.90 11.07 -9.34
N SER A 152 6.60 9.80 -9.63
CA SER A 152 7.62 8.74 -9.73
C SER A 152 8.65 8.97 -10.86
N LYS A 153 8.26 9.75 -11.89
CA LYS A 153 9.16 10.12 -12.99
C LYS A 153 10.04 11.33 -12.68
N LYS A 154 9.63 12.17 -11.73
CA LYS A 154 10.39 13.40 -11.40
C LYS A 154 11.61 13.16 -10.51
N ASP A 155 11.69 12.00 -9.86
CA ASP A 155 12.83 11.45 -9.09
C ASP A 155 13.56 12.44 -8.13
N LYS A 156 12.85 13.43 -7.58
CA LYS A 156 13.41 14.52 -6.77
C LYS A 156 12.85 14.60 -5.35
N GLY A 157 12.39 13.49 -4.77
CA GLY A 157 11.77 13.53 -3.44
C GLY A 157 12.13 12.35 -2.55
N ASN A 158 11.98 12.55 -1.25
CA ASN A 158 12.12 11.49 -0.24
C ASN A 158 10.91 10.55 -0.18
N ILE A 159 9.95 10.66 -1.11
CA ILE A 159 8.73 9.86 -1.14
C ILE A 159 8.84 8.84 -2.29
N ALA A 160 8.67 7.57 -1.95
CA ALA A 160 8.68 6.47 -2.92
C ALA A 160 7.36 6.38 -3.69
N HIS A 161 7.12 7.33 -4.60
CA HIS A 161 5.87 7.42 -5.38
C HIS A 161 5.61 6.19 -6.25
N ASP A 162 6.65 5.53 -6.74
CA ASP A 162 6.55 4.27 -7.46
C ASP A 162 6.03 3.13 -6.56
N ALA A 163 6.44 3.09 -5.30
CA ALA A 163 5.91 2.13 -4.34
C ALA A 163 4.42 2.38 -4.03
N HIS A 164 4.00 3.64 -3.94
CA HIS A 164 2.58 3.99 -3.78
C HIS A 164 1.75 3.56 -4.99
N PHE A 165 2.24 3.83 -6.20
CA PHE A 165 1.56 3.44 -7.43
C PHE A 165 1.40 1.92 -7.53
N VAL A 166 2.50 1.17 -7.37
CA VAL A 166 2.47 -0.31 -7.50
C VAL A 166 1.68 -0.95 -6.36
N GLY A 167 1.81 -0.44 -5.13
CA GLY A 167 0.99 -0.88 -4.00
C GLY A 167 -0.50 -0.68 -4.26
N SER A 168 -0.90 0.47 -4.79
CA SER A 168 -2.29 0.77 -5.17
C SER A 168 -2.83 -0.21 -6.22
N VAL A 169 -2.07 -0.42 -7.29
CA VAL A 169 -2.45 -1.36 -8.36
C VAL A 169 -2.57 -2.79 -7.81
N PHE A 170 -1.62 -3.21 -6.97
CA PHE A 170 -1.67 -4.52 -6.34
C PHE A 170 -2.92 -4.68 -5.46
N GLY A 171 -3.23 -3.69 -4.62
CA GLY A 171 -4.39 -3.72 -3.73
C GLY A 171 -5.73 -3.73 -4.47
N PHE A 172 -5.79 -3.12 -5.65
CA PHE A 172 -6.97 -3.19 -6.51
C PHE A 172 -7.12 -4.56 -7.19
N ILE A 173 -6.02 -5.15 -7.66
CA ILE A 173 -6.05 -6.39 -8.46
C ILE A 173 -6.14 -7.64 -7.57
N PHE A 174 -5.48 -7.67 -6.42
CA PHE A 174 -5.40 -8.87 -5.57
C PHE A 174 -6.78 -9.41 -5.17
N PRO A 175 -7.76 -8.59 -4.70
CA PRO A 175 -9.10 -9.10 -4.39
C PRO A 175 -9.85 -9.62 -5.62
N ILE A 176 -9.67 -8.99 -6.79
CA ILE A 176 -10.30 -9.44 -8.04
C ILE A 176 -9.78 -10.83 -8.42
N PHE A 177 -8.50 -11.10 -8.20
CA PHE A 177 -7.93 -12.41 -8.44
C PHE A 177 -8.53 -13.50 -7.55
N LEU A 178 -8.91 -13.13 -6.32
CA LEU A 178 -9.58 -14.05 -5.38
C LEU A 178 -11.07 -14.22 -5.71
N ASN A 179 -11.74 -13.16 -6.15
CA ASN A 179 -13.15 -13.14 -6.54
C ASN A 179 -13.35 -12.20 -7.74
N PRO A 180 -13.36 -12.74 -8.97
CA PRO A 180 -13.57 -11.96 -10.19
C PRO A 180 -14.87 -11.17 -10.23
N GLY A 181 -15.90 -11.58 -9.47
CA GLY A 181 -17.18 -10.86 -9.37
C GLY A 181 -17.04 -9.45 -8.80
N LEU A 182 -15.96 -9.15 -8.07
CA LEU A 182 -15.74 -7.82 -7.51
C LEU A 182 -15.58 -6.73 -8.58
N ILE A 183 -14.99 -7.05 -9.74
CA ILE A 183 -14.89 -6.06 -10.82
C ILE A 183 -16.25 -5.74 -11.44
N HIS A 184 -17.14 -6.73 -11.54
CA HIS A 184 -18.49 -6.52 -12.00
C HIS A 184 -19.26 -5.62 -11.02
N ASN A 185 -19.17 -5.90 -9.73
CA ASN A 185 -19.79 -5.07 -8.68
C ASN A 185 -19.25 -3.65 -8.69
N PHE A 186 -17.92 -3.48 -8.85
CA PHE A 186 -17.29 -2.17 -8.96
C PHE A 186 -17.84 -1.37 -10.14
N ILE A 187 -17.90 -1.98 -11.34
CA ILE A 187 -18.44 -1.32 -12.54
C ILE A 187 -19.92 -0.97 -12.34
N PHE A 188 -20.71 -1.88 -11.78
CA PHE A 188 -22.12 -1.64 -11.51
C PHE A 188 -22.31 -0.42 -10.60
N GLN A 189 -21.58 -0.31 -9.50
CA GLN A 189 -21.69 0.80 -8.55
C GLN A 189 -21.32 2.16 -9.16
N ILE A 190 -20.34 2.25 -10.05
CA ILE A 190 -19.93 3.52 -10.67
C ILE A 190 -20.81 3.94 -11.86
N THR A 191 -21.70 3.05 -12.34
CA THR A 191 -22.58 3.30 -13.51
C THR A 191 -24.05 3.47 -13.14
N HIS A 192 -24.46 3.15 -11.92
CA HIS A 192 -25.83 3.22 -11.40
C HIS A 192 -25.91 3.95 -10.07
#